data_810b9eb54e6198f3f4bfcc62cb58307a
#
_entry.id   810b9eb54e6198f3f4bfcc62cb58307a
#
_cell.length_a   1.000
_cell.length_b   1.000
_cell.length_c   1.000
_cell.angle_alpha   90.00
_cell.angle_beta   90.00
_cell.angle_gamma   90.00
#
_symmetry.space_group_name_H-M   'P 1'
#
loop_
_entity.id
_entity.type
_entity.pdbx_description
1 polymer ?
#
loop_
_entity_poly.entity_id
_entity_poly.type
_entity_poly.pdbx_seq_one_letter_code
_entity_poly.pdbx_strand_id
1 'polypeptide(L)'
;MNYLKKINLRVRQRGTTLIELSVVIAVLLLLVGVLFIGITAWKNGANTAACIINLSSIQKAARGYANMNQLNTGASLPVATLTSAGFWGTVPTCPAGGSYTPMTTVPSQGTAYMTCNFSGHTPTSANLANW
;
A
#
# COMPACT_ATOMS: atom_id res chain seq x y z
N MET A 1 -61.90 19.64 -31.55
CA MET A 1 -62.29 19.63 -30.13
C MET A 1 -61.36 18.67 -29.38
N ASN A 2 -60.25 19.25 -28.82
CA ASN A 2 -59.22 18.43 -28.15
C ASN A 2 -59.36 18.66 -26.65
N TYR A 3 -59.87 17.71 -25.92
CA TYR A 3 -59.91 17.66 -24.48
C TYR A 3 -58.60 17.05 -23.99
N LEU A 4 -57.59 17.89 -23.73
CA LEU A 4 -56.44 17.51 -22.94
C LEU A 4 -56.85 17.39 -21.47
N LYS A 5 -57.11 16.19 -21.02
CA LYS A 5 -57.38 15.87 -19.63
C LYS A 5 -56.08 16.04 -18.83
N LYS A 6 -55.90 17.17 -18.16
CA LYS A 6 -54.81 17.43 -17.20
C LYS A 6 -54.90 16.39 -16.10
N ILE A 7 -54.04 15.39 -16.11
CA ILE A 7 -53.87 14.47 -15.02
C ILE A 7 -53.06 15.21 -13.94
N ASN A 8 -53.74 15.72 -12.95
CA ASN A 8 -53.11 16.26 -11.73
C ASN A 8 -52.57 15.07 -10.90
N LEU A 9 -51.32 14.70 -11.14
CA LEU A 9 -50.57 13.81 -10.24
C LEU A 9 -50.28 14.61 -8.96
N ARG A 10 -51.17 14.52 -7.98
CA ARG A 10 -50.85 14.93 -6.61
C ARG A 10 -49.80 14.00 -6.09
N VAL A 11 -48.53 14.40 -6.18
CA VAL A 11 -47.44 13.78 -5.44
C VAL A 11 -47.75 14.02 -3.96
N ARG A 12 -48.20 12.97 -3.30
CA ARG A 12 -48.44 12.97 -1.88
C ARG A 12 -47.11 13.11 -1.17
N GLN A 13 -46.71 14.32 -0.86
CA GLN A 13 -45.53 14.61 -0.03
C GLN A 13 -45.81 14.06 1.37
N ARG A 14 -45.28 12.87 1.65
CA ARG A 14 -45.22 12.34 3.01
C ARG A 14 -44.09 13.08 3.73
N GLY A 15 -44.44 13.94 4.66
CA GLY A 15 -43.45 14.57 5.52
C GLY A 15 -42.79 13.49 6.39
N THR A 16 -41.45 13.45 6.40
CA THR A 16 -40.66 12.58 7.27
C THR A 16 -40.85 13.02 8.72
N THR A 17 -41.12 12.10 9.63
CA THR A 17 -41.26 12.42 11.05
C THR A 17 -39.89 12.71 11.69
N LEU A 18 -39.87 13.57 12.74
CA LEU A 18 -38.63 13.86 13.48
C LEU A 18 -37.95 12.59 14.01
N ILE A 19 -38.73 11.62 14.43
CA ILE A 19 -38.18 10.34 14.93
C ILE A 19 -37.56 9.51 13.80
N GLU A 20 -38.17 9.51 12.65
CA GLU A 20 -37.67 8.79 11.47
C GLU A 20 -36.30 9.35 11.00
N LEU A 21 -36.15 10.70 10.99
CA LEU A 21 -34.91 11.35 10.70
C LEU A 21 -33.85 11.09 11.77
N SER A 22 -34.21 11.15 13.06
CA SER A 22 -33.25 10.91 14.16
C SER A 22 -32.73 9.49 14.19
N VAL A 23 -33.52 8.49 13.85
CA VAL A 23 -33.07 7.09 13.74
C VAL A 23 -32.10 6.93 12.56
N VAL A 24 -32.39 7.54 11.42
CA VAL A 24 -31.50 7.48 10.24
C VAL A 24 -30.13 8.08 10.55
N ILE A 25 -30.07 9.27 11.14
CA ILE A 25 -28.77 9.89 11.47
C ILE A 25 -28.03 9.08 12.56
N ALA A 26 -28.72 8.49 13.52
CA ALA A 26 -28.10 7.65 14.55
C ALA A 26 -27.43 6.42 13.92
N VAL A 27 -28.10 5.73 13.00
CA VAL A 27 -27.56 4.58 12.28
C VAL A 27 -26.38 4.98 11.38
N LEU A 28 -26.48 6.11 10.68
CA LEU A 28 -25.38 6.60 9.84
C LEU A 28 -24.14 6.91 10.68
N LEU A 29 -24.28 7.56 11.82
CA LEU A 29 -23.16 7.87 12.71
C LEU A 29 -22.50 6.59 13.27
N LEU A 30 -23.32 5.58 13.60
CA LEU A 30 -22.81 4.28 14.05
C LEU A 30 -22.01 3.58 12.94
N LEU A 31 -22.53 3.55 11.71
CA LEU A 31 -21.83 2.94 10.55
C LEU A 31 -20.51 3.66 10.25
N VAL A 32 -20.51 4.99 10.26
CA VAL A 32 -19.30 5.80 10.05
C VAL A 32 -18.28 5.50 11.15
N GLY A 33 -18.69 5.41 12.41
CA GLY A 33 -17.81 5.08 13.52
C GLY A 33 -17.09 3.73 13.35
N VAL A 34 -17.82 2.68 12.96
CA VAL A 34 -17.24 1.35 12.71
C VAL A 34 -16.25 1.37 11.52
N LEU A 35 -16.57 2.12 10.45
CA LEU A 35 -15.69 2.26 9.30
C LEU A 35 -14.34 2.89 9.66
N PHE A 36 -14.31 3.92 10.50
CA PHE A 36 -13.06 4.58 10.90
C PHE A 36 -12.09 3.63 11.61
N ILE A 37 -12.58 2.74 12.47
CA ILE A 37 -11.75 1.75 13.17
C ILE A 37 -11.14 0.75 12.17
N GLY A 38 -11.93 0.28 11.20
CA GLY A 38 -11.49 -0.69 10.19
C GLY A 38 -10.41 -0.14 9.25
N ILE A 39 -10.52 1.12 8.83
CA ILE A 39 -9.60 1.76 7.89
C ILE A 39 -8.16 1.81 8.43
N THR A 40 -7.97 2.08 9.71
CA THR A 40 -6.62 2.20 10.29
C THR A 40 -5.87 0.87 10.28
N ALA A 41 -6.52 -0.21 10.67
CA ALA A 41 -5.93 -1.55 10.65
C ALA A 41 -5.60 -2.00 9.23
N TRP A 42 -6.52 -1.78 8.29
CA TRP A 42 -6.30 -2.10 6.87
C TRP A 42 -5.15 -1.30 6.26
N LYS A 43 -5.06 0.00 6.56
CA LYS A 43 -3.97 0.87 6.07
C LYS A 43 -2.60 0.40 6.55
N ASN A 44 -2.48 -0.01 7.81
CA ASN A 44 -1.23 -0.54 8.34
C ASN A 44 -0.80 -1.81 7.63
N GLY A 45 -1.72 -2.76 7.41
CA GLY A 45 -1.47 -3.97 6.63
C GLY A 45 -1.03 -3.67 5.18
N ALA A 46 -1.72 -2.74 4.52
CA ALA A 46 -1.39 -2.30 3.17
C ALA A 46 0.01 -1.66 3.08
N ASN A 47 0.36 -0.81 4.04
CA ASN A 47 1.69 -0.18 4.10
C ASN A 47 2.80 -1.21 4.34
N THR A 48 2.55 -2.21 5.20
CA THR A 48 3.50 -3.32 5.43
C THR A 48 3.72 -4.12 4.15
N ALA A 49 2.64 -4.51 3.47
CA ALA A 49 2.73 -5.26 2.22
C ALA A 49 3.46 -4.46 1.13
N ALA A 50 3.14 -3.18 0.96
CA ALA A 50 3.80 -2.32 -0.01
C ALA A 50 5.29 -2.14 0.30
N CYS A 51 5.68 -2.00 1.58
CA CYS A 51 7.08 -1.92 1.98
C CYS A 51 7.83 -3.22 1.63
N ILE A 52 7.26 -4.39 1.91
CA ILE A 52 7.86 -5.70 1.58
C ILE A 52 8.00 -5.86 0.05
N ILE A 53 7.02 -5.43 -0.72
CA ILE A 53 7.09 -5.47 -2.19
C ILE A 53 8.22 -4.55 -2.70
N ASN A 54 8.38 -3.36 -2.13
CA ASN A 54 9.49 -2.46 -2.48
C ASN A 54 10.84 -3.12 -2.18
N LEU A 55 11.01 -3.69 -0.99
CA LEU A 55 12.24 -4.40 -0.61
C LEU A 55 12.53 -5.60 -1.53
N SER A 56 11.50 -6.35 -1.92
CA SER A 56 11.61 -7.47 -2.87
C SER A 56 12.04 -7.00 -4.26
N SER A 57 11.48 -5.91 -4.76
CA SER A 57 11.86 -5.35 -6.07
C SER A 57 13.30 -4.85 -6.07
N ILE A 58 13.74 -4.20 -5.00
CA ILE A 58 15.12 -3.75 -4.82
C ILE A 58 16.08 -4.96 -4.77
N GLN A 59 15.71 -6.01 -4.04
CA GLN A 59 16.48 -7.25 -3.98
C GLN A 59 16.65 -7.88 -5.37
N LYS A 60 15.56 -7.97 -6.13
CA LYS A 60 15.59 -8.51 -7.50
C LYS A 60 16.47 -7.69 -8.42
N ALA A 61 16.43 -6.36 -8.29
CA ALA A 61 17.28 -5.47 -9.05
C ALA A 61 18.77 -5.66 -8.69
N ALA A 62 19.09 -5.75 -7.39
CA ALA A 62 20.46 -6.01 -6.95
C ALA A 62 20.99 -7.35 -7.47
N ARG A 63 20.17 -8.40 -7.41
CA ARG A 63 20.53 -9.71 -7.97
C ARG A 63 20.62 -9.71 -9.48
N GLY A 64 19.70 -9.04 -10.17
CA GLY A 64 19.73 -8.90 -11.62
C GLY A 64 21.00 -8.22 -12.08
N TYR A 65 21.37 -7.10 -11.45
CA TYR A 65 22.62 -6.39 -11.75
C TYR A 65 23.85 -7.27 -11.47
N ALA A 66 23.89 -7.95 -10.33
CA ALA A 66 25.01 -8.84 -9.98
C ALA A 66 25.18 -9.96 -11.01
N ASN A 67 24.09 -10.59 -11.44
CA ASN A 67 24.12 -11.64 -12.45
C ASN A 67 24.57 -11.11 -13.83
N MET A 68 24.09 -9.95 -14.26
CA MET A 68 24.47 -9.34 -15.53
C MET A 68 25.96 -8.97 -15.58
N ASN A 69 26.52 -8.56 -14.44
CA ASN A 69 27.93 -8.16 -14.32
C ASN A 69 28.83 -9.25 -13.70
N GLN A 70 28.32 -10.47 -13.54
CA GLN A 70 29.04 -11.63 -12.98
C GLN A 70 29.66 -11.34 -11.60
N LEU A 71 28.99 -10.55 -10.79
CA LEU A 71 29.43 -10.19 -9.43
C LEU A 71 29.16 -11.34 -8.47
N ASN A 72 30.17 -11.73 -7.73
CA ASN A 72 30.03 -12.72 -6.67
C ASN A 72 29.43 -12.11 -5.38
N THR A 73 28.88 -12.96 -4.54
CA THR A 73 28.45 -12.57 -3.18
C THR A 73 29.60 -11.88 -2.44
N GLY A 74 29.30 -10.75 -1.81
CA GLY A 74 30.29 -9.92 -1.11
C GLY A 74 30.97 -8.88 -2.01
N ALA A 75 30.81 -8.91 -3.34
CA ALA A 75 31.33 -7.88 -4.24
C ALA A 75 30.66 -6.53 -3.96
N SER A 76 31.39 -5.43 -4.17
CA SER A 76 30.87 -4.08 -3.95
C SER A 76 29.70 -3.76 -4.87
N LEU A 77 28.57 -3.37 -4.26
CA LEU A 77 27.34 -2.99 -4.97
C LEU A 77 26.61 -1.90 -4.19
N PRO A 78 27.05 -0.65 -4.26
CA PRO A 78 26.32 0.47 -3.65
C PRO A 78 25.03 0.78 -4.42
N VAL A 79 24.01 1.31 -3.72
CA VAL A 79 22.71 1.67 -4.32
C VAL A 79 22.84 2.63 -5.49
N ALA A 80 23.80 3.55 -5.42
CA ALA A 80 24.09 4.49 -6.52
C ALA A 80 24.39 3.78 -7.85
N THR A 81 25.03 2.63 -7.81
CA THR A 81 25.33 1.82 -9.01
C THR A 81 24.03 1.30 -9.65
N LEU A 82 23.06 0.88 -8.85
CA LEU A 82 21.77 0.38 -9.34
C LEU A 82 20.90 1.49 -9.92
N THR A 83 20.93 2.69 -9.33
CA THR A 83 20.22 3.86 -9.86
C THR A 83 20.86 4.34 -11.17
N SER A 84 22.18 4.42 -11.24
CA SER A 84 22.91 4.81 -12.48
C SER A 84 22.75 3.79 -13.60
N ALA A 85 22.56 2.51 -13.26
CA ALA A 85 22.28 1.45 -14.23
C ALA A 85 20.81 1.43 -14.70
N GLY A 86 19.96 2.33 -14.21
CA GLY A 86 18.59 2.51 -14.68
C GLY A 86 17.56 1.50 -14.13
N PHE A 87 17.89 0.74 -13.08
CA PHE A 87 16.93 -0.19 -12.48
C PHE A 87 15.72 0.53 -11.84
N TRP A 88 15.93 1.76 -11.36
CA TRP A 88 14.88 2.69 -10.95
C TRP A 88 15.39 4.13 -10.98
N GLY A 89 14.49 5.09 -11.24
CA GLY A 89 14.83 6.52 -11.28
C GLY A 89 15.10 7.11 -9.89
N THR A 90 14.35 6.64 -8.89
CA THR A 90 14.51 6.99 -7.47
C THR A 90 14.33 5.74 -6.63
N VAL A 91 15.13 5.62 -5.57
CA VAL A 91 14.98 4.51 -4.61
C VAL A 91 13.58 4.59 -3.98
N PRO A 92 12.79 3.51 -4.00
CA PRO A 92 11.49 3.49 -3.35
C PRO A 92 11.60 3.84 -1.87
N THR A 93 10.54 4.42 -1.31
CA THR A 93 10.45 4.77 0.12
C THR A 93 9.39 3.94 0.83
N CYS A 94 9.50 3.80 2.14
CA CYS A 94 8.52 3.10 2.94
C CYS A 94 7.22 3.92 3.03
N PRO A 95 6.04 3.35 2.67
CA PRO A 95 4.76 4.09 2.72
C PRO A 95 4.32 4.49 4.14
N ALA A 96 4.86 3.83 5.17
CA ALA A 96 4.60 4.17 6.56
C ALA A 96 5.58 5.21 7.13
N GLY A 97 6.45 5.81 6.30
CA GLY A 97 7.43 6.81 6.74
C GLY A 97 8.72 6.22 7.32
N GLY A 98 8.95 4.91 7.21
CA GLY A 98 10.22 4.30 7.59
C GLY A 98 11.34 4.61 6.61
N SER A 99 12.58 4.48 7.08
CA SER A 99 13.79 4.65 6.26
C SER A 99 14.36 3.30 5.85
N TYR A 100 14.86 3.22 4.63
CA TYR A 100 15.56 2.05 4.14
C TYR A 100 17.07 2.17 4.35
N THR A 101 17.67 1.11 4.87
CA THR A 101 19.13 0.99 5.05
C THR A 101 19.66 -0.04 4.07
N PRO A 102 20.40 0.38 3.04
CA PRO A 102 20.99 -0.53 2.05
C PRO A 102 22.27 -1.18 2.54
N MET A 103 22.57 -2.37 2.04
CA MET A 103 23.91 -2.94 2.03
C MET A 103 24.76 -2.28 0.93
N THR A 104 26.08 -2.38 1.07
CA THR A 104 27.02 -1.89 0.06
C THR A 104 27.63 -3.03 -0.77
N THR A 105 27.20 -4.26 -0.54
CA THR A 105 27.73 -5.46 -1.19
C THR A 105 26.60 -6.36 -1.68
N VAL A 106 26.91 -7.25 -2.62
CA VAL A 106 25.98 -8.28 -3.09
C VAL A 106 25.65 -9.22 -1.92
N PRO A 107 24.35 -9.33 -1.52
CA PRO A 107 23.98 -10.13 -0.37
C PRO A 107 24.07 -11.64 -0.65
N SER A 108 24.32 -12.43 0.38
CA SER A 108 24.18 -13.87 0.33
C SER A 108 22.69 -14.27 0.18
N GLN A 109 22.44 -15.50 -0.26
CA GLN A 109 21.08 -16.03 -0.31
C GLN A 109 20.42 -15.98 1.07
N GLY A 110 19.16 -15.60 1.15
CA GLY A 110 18.45 -15.45 2.41
C GLY A 110 18.73 -14.16 3.17
N THR A 111 19.57 -13.24 2.61
CA THR A 111 19.87 -11.94 3.20
C THR A 111 19.28 -10.84 2.34
N ALA A 112 18.58 -9.89 2.97
CA ALA A 112 18.01 -8.74 2.27
C ALA A 112 19.11 -7.72 1.92
N TYR A 113 19.12 -7.24 0.68
CA TYR A 113 19.99 -6.14 0.26
C TYR A 113 19.64 -4.81 0.94
N MET A 114 18.38 -4.63 1.30
CA MET A 114 17.87 -3.43 1.96
C MET A 114 16.89 -3.79 3.07
N THR A 115 16.98 -3.11 4.20
CA THR A 115 16.10 -3.31 5.35
C THR A 115 15.31 -2.04 5.67
N CYS A 116 14.13 -2.18 6.27
CA CYS A 116 13.31 -1.07 6.75
C CYS A 116 13.42 -0.97 8.28
N ASN A 117 13.54 0.24 8.79
CA ASN A 117 13.58 0.48 10.25
C ASN A 117 12.19 0.55 10.89
N PHE A 118 11.10 0.54 10.09
CA PHE A 118 9.74 0.58 10.63
C PHE A 118 9.35 -0.80 11.20
N SER A 119 8.83 -0.80 12.43
CA SER A 119 8.44 -2.04 13.11
C SER A 119 7.40 -2.84 12.30
N GLY A 120 7.63 -4.14 12.17
CA GLY A 120 6.74 -5.03 11.40
C GLY A 120 6.92 -4.99 9.87
N HIS A 121 7.82 -4.13 9.35
CA HIS A 121 8.09 -4.01 7.91
C HIS A 121 9.33 -4.78 7.45
N THR A 122 9.81 -5.69 8.26
CA THR A 122 10.91 -6.59 7.90
C THR A 122 10.38 -7.82 7.15
N PRO A 123 11.02 -8.22 6.04
CA PRO A 123 10.66 -9.45 5.36
C PRO A 123 10.84 -10.66 6.28
N THR A 124 9.92 -11.61 6.23
CA THR A 124 10.04 -12.86 6.97
C THR A 124 11.11 -13.76 6.35
N SER A 125 11.62 -14.74 7.11
CA SER A 125 12.57 -15.74 6.60
C SER A 125 12.03 -16.48 5.36
N ALA A 126 10.73 -16.74 5.30
CA ALA A 126 10.08 -17.35 4.14
C ALA A 126 10.15 -16.46 2.88
N ASN A 127 10.05 -15.13 3.03
CA ASN A 127 10.22 -14.20 1.92
C ASN A 127 11.69 -14.16 1.46
N LEU A 128 12.64 -14.19 2.41
CA LEU A 128 14.06 -14.14 2.13
C LEU A 128 14.62 -15.43 1.50
N ALA A 129 14.00 -16.57 1.74
CA ALA A 129 14.43 -17.84 1.16
C ALA A 129 14.41 -17.86 -0.38
N ASN A 130 13.52 -17.05 -0.97
CA ASN A 130 13.34 -16.93 -2.43
C ASN A 130 13.99 -15.66 -3.01
N TRP A 131 14.74 -14.94 -2.23
CA TRP A 131 15.36 -13.67 -2.63
C TRP A 131 16.82 -13.81 -3.04
#